data_8ec7ea4ca4025924e9618260151b2957
#
_entry.id   8ec7ea4ca4025924e9618260151b2957
#
_cell.length_a   1.000
_cell.length_b   1.000
_cell.length_c   1.000
_cell.angle_alpha   90.00
_cell.angle_beta   90.00
_cell.angle_gamma   90.00
#
_symmetry.space_group_name_H-M   'P 1'
#
loop_
_entity.id
_entity.type
_entity.pdbx_description
1 polymer ?
#
loop_
_entity_poly.entity_id
_entity_poly.type
_entity_poly.pdbx_seq_one_letter_code
_entity_poly.pdbx_strand_id
1 'polypeptide(L)'
;GCPFPIIKCTNCGSVPVNKKDIPVRLPNEIKISSNKINSLGSNQSWINTTCPKCGNLASRETDTMDTFMCSSWYFLRYPSSKSLTKPFEKEKINKWLPVDQYVGGVEHAILHLLYARFLTKALRDNNLFDIDEPFKRLLTQGMVQSAAYKNSITGKYISPTDIKDITNPKDPIDNSKLEVLFEKMSKSKYNGIDPESVIKKYGADTARMFILFKAPPEKDLEWGDSDVEGQYRFLCRIWKLYLDYKNNEKSESKENYDQVKENFLLKSINIAIKEITNDIKNNQFNTAISELMKFYNCLLYTSDA
;
A
#
# COMPACT_ATOMS: atom_id res chain seq x y z
N GLY A 1 -0.69 -16.29 13.44
CA GLY A 1 -2.11 -16.43 13.15
C GLY A 1 -2.95 -16.45 14.44
N CYS A 2 -4.26 -16.31 14.32
CA CYS A 2 -5.16 -16.46 15.46
C CYS A 2 -5.41 -17.95 15.77
N PRO A 3 -5.65 -18.36 17.04
CA PRO A 3 -5.91 -19.72 17.40
C PRO A 3 -7.25 -20.23 16.84
N PHE A 4 -7.30 -21.52 16.52
CA PHE A 4 -8.56 -22.16 16.19
C PHE A 4 -9.44 -22.29 17.43
N PRO A 5 -10.72 -21.91 17.38
CA PRO A 5 -11.67 -22.07 18.48
C PRO A 5 -12.24 -23.51 18.52
N ILE A 6 -11.34 -24.51 18.49
CA ILE A 6 -11.65 -25.94 18.42
C ILE A 6 -11.02 -26.66 19.60
N ILE A 7 -11.78 -27.63 20.13
CA ILE A 7 -11.34 -28.54 21.19
C ILE A 7 -11.36 -29.97 20.62
N LYS A 8 -10.29 -30.70 20.81
CA LYS A 8 -10.13 -32.11 20.44
C LYS A 8 -10.53 -33.00 21.62
N CYS A 9 -11.62 -33.74 21.49
CA CYS A 9 -12.12 -34.66 22.48
C CYS A 9 -12.02 -36.11 21.97
N THR A 10 -11.54 -37.03 22.80
CA THR A 10 -11.46 -38.43 22.43
C THR A 10 -12.79 -39.11 22.12
N ASN A 11 -13.88 -38.66 22.80
CA ASN A 11 -15.23 -39.20 22.61
C ASN A 11 -16.02 -38.48 21.53
N CYS A 12 -15.83 -37.16 21.39
CA CYS A 12 -16.70 -36.31 20.55
C CYS A 12 -16.03 -35.82 19.27
N GLY A 13 -14.73 -36.09 19.09
CA GLY A 13 -13.93 -35.58 17.98
C GLY A 13 -13.64 -34.08 18.12
N SER A 14 -13.59 -33.36 17.02
CA SER A 14 -13.39 -31.91 17.00
C SER A 14 -14.70 -31.18 17.36
N VAL A 15 -14.67 -30.41 18.44
CA VAL A 15 -15.84 -29.67 18.97
C VAL A 15 -15.52 -28.20 19.03
N PRO A 16 -16.40 -27.30 18.56
CA PRO A 16 -16.19 -25.86 18.71
C PRO A 16 -16.24 -25.43 20.18
N VAL A 17 -15.44 -24.42 20.52
CA VAL A 17 -15.53 -23.75 21.82
C VAL A 17 -16.91 -23.11 21.99
N ASN A 18 -17.49 -23.15 23.21
CA ASN A 18 -18.76 -22.48 23.45
C ASN A 18 -18.69 -20.99 23.15
N LYS A 19 -19.80 -20.39 22.68
CA LYS A 19 -19.89 -18.95 22.39
C LYS A 19 -19.52 -18.06 23.58
N LYS A 20 -19.86 -18.47 24.80
CA LYS A 20 -19.54 -17.76 26.06
C LYS A 20 -18.05 -17.71 26.37
N ASP A 21 -17.29 -18.66 25.83
CA ASP A 21 -15.83 -18.82 26.08
C ASP A 21 -14.98 -18.21 24.95
N ILE A 22 -15.62 -17.51 24.03
CA ILE A 22 -14.94 -16.73 22.97
C ILE A 22 -14.72 -15.28 23.48
N PRO A 23 -13.56 -14.66 23.18
CA PRO A 23 -12.44 -15.15 22.37
C PRO A 23 -11.55 -16.16 23.12
N VAL A 24 -10.99 -17.11 22.38
CA VAL A 24 -9.95 -18.00 22.93
C VAL A 24 -8.71 -17.16 23.20
N ARG A 25 -8.45 -16.90 24.50
CA ARG A 25 -7.30 -16.08 24.90
C ARG A 25 -6.02 -16.91 24.83
N LEU A 26 -4.97 -16.30 24.26
CA LEU A 26 -3.64 -16.87 24.27
C LEU A 26 -3.03 -16.82 25.67
N PRO A 27 -2.11 -17.76 26.03
CA PRO A 27 -1.40 -17.69 27.28
C PRO A 27 -0.50 -16.44 27.36
N ASN A 28 -0.38 -15.83 28.52
CA ASN A 28 0.43 -14.62 28.71
C ASN A 28 1.93 -14.89 28.53
N GLU A 29 2.37 -16.11 28.88
CA GLU A 29 3.76 -16.53 28.76
C GLU A 29 3.88 -17.61 27.69
N ILE A 30 4.54 -17.27 26.58
CA ILE A 30 4.88 -18.20 25.52
C ILE A 30 6.40 -18.29 25.45
N LYS A 31 6.96 -19.46 25.76
CA LYS A 31 8.39 -19.71 25.57
C LYS A 31 8.67 -19.96 24.09
N ILE A 32 9.26 -18.97 23.44
CA ILE A 32 9.73 -19.10 22.06
C ILE A 32 11.04 -19.88 22.09
N SER A 33 10.99 -21.11 21.61
CA SER A 33 12.17 -21.96 21.44
C SER A 33 12.59 -21.94 19.97
N SER A 34 13.87 -21.74 19.71
CA SER A 34 14.46 -21.72 18.36
C SER A 34 14.22 -22.99 17.54
N ASN A 35 13.88 -24.10 18.20
CA ASN A 35 13.74 -25.42 17.57
C ASN A 35 12.31 -25.96 17.50
N LYS A 36 11.27 -25.17 17.84
CA LYS A 36 9.88 -25.67 17.81
C LYS A 36 8.99 -24.80 16.95
N ILE A 37 8.39 -25.43 15.98
CA ILE A 37 7.44 -24.84 15.03
C ILE A 37 6.14 -24.40 15.71
N ASN A 38 5.77 -25.02 16.85
CA ASN A 38 4.51 -24.73 17.55
C ASN A 38 4.77 -24.36 19.04
N SER A 39 4.80 -23.06 19.30
CA SER A 39 5.02 -22.52 20.65
C SER A 39 3.82 -22.73 21.60
N LEU A 40 2.58 -22.77 21.08
CA LEU A 40 1.36 -23.05 21.86
C LEU A 40 1.35 -24.50 22.35
N GLY A 41 1.85 -25.44 21.55
CA GLY A 41 1.95 -26.85 21.87
C GLY A 41 2.84 -27.17 23.08
N SER A 42 3.65 -26.20 23.53
CA SER A 42 4.50 -26.38 24.72
C SER A 42 3.81 -25.98 26.04
N ASN A 43 2.66 -25.32 26.01
CA ASN A 43 1.96 -24.83 27.19
C ASN A 43 0.81 -25.74 27.60
N GLN A 44 1.14 -26.77 28.44
CA GLN A 44 0.17 -27.78 28.87
C GLN A 44 -1.00 -27.22 29.65
N SER A 45 -0.81 -26.15 30.45
CA SER A 45 -1.89 -25.52 31.21
C SER A 45 -2.93 -24.84 30.32
N TRP A 46 -2.50 -24.35 29.16
CA TRP A 46 -3.39 -23.75 28.17
C TRP A 46 -4.06 -24.83 27.28
N ILE A 47 -3.32 -25.91 26.94
CA ILE A 47 -3.83 -26.99 26.10
C ILE A 47 -4.95 -27.75 26.79
N ASN A 48 -4.76 -28.11 28.05
CA ASN A 48 -5.69 -28.96 28.81
C ASN A 48 -7.00 -28.17 29.07
N THR A 49 -8.11 -28.81 28.73
CA THR A 49 -9.46 -28.22 28.89
C THR A 49 -10.51 -29.33 29.05
N THR A 50 -11.76 -28.97 29.16
CA THR A 50 -12.89 -29.89 29.15
C THR A 50 -13.69 -29.78 27.87
N CYS A 51 -14.22 -30.89 27.40
CA CYS A 51 -15.06 -30.92 26.22
C CYS A 51 -16.43 -30.23 26.52
N PRO A 52 -16.85 -29.21 25.75
CA PRO A 52 -18.09 -28.50 26.00
C PRO A 52 -19.35 -29.36 25.70
N LYS A 53 -19.16 -30.52 25.02
CA LYS A 53 -20.28 -31.42 24.66
C LYS A 53 -20.49 -32.54 25.67
N CYS A 54 -19.41 -33.14 26.18
CA CYS A 54 -19.53 -34.31 27.10
C CYS A 54 -18.86 -34.10 28.47
N GLY A 55 -18.21 -32.98 28.73
CA GLY A 55 -17.57 -32.68 30.01
C GLY A 55 -16.23 -33.41 30.28
N ASN A 56 -15.84 -34.37 29.44
CA ASN A 56 -14.59 -35.14 29.63
C ASN A 56 -13.37 -34.27 29.36
N LEU A 57 -12.22 -34.75 29.87
CA LEU A 57 -10.91 -34.16 29.57
C LEU A 57 -10.68 -34.11 28.07
N ALA A 58 -10.20 -32.97 27.60
CA ALA A 58 -9.97 -32.70 26.21
C ALA A 58 -8.78 -31.75 26.03
N SER A 59 -8.35 -31.53 24.79
CA SER A 59 -7.24 -30.62 24.49
C SER A 59 -7.66 -29.54 23.50
N ARG A 60 -7.17 -28.32 23.68
CA ARG A 60 -7.32 -27.24 22.69
C ARG A 60 -6.48 -27.55 21.45
N GLU A 61 -6.97 -27.11 20.29
CA GLU A 61 -6.16 -27.06 19.08
C GLU A 61 -5.00 -26.09 19.30
N THR A 62 -3.79 -26.53 18.94
CA THR A 62 -2.57 -25.74 19.13
C THR A 62 -2.07 -25.07 17.87
N ASP A 63 -2.59 -25.47 16.72
CA ASP A 63 -2.32 -24.77 15.46
C ASP A 63 -3.01 -23.43 15.41
N THR A 64 -2.47 -22.51 14.61
CA THR A 64 -3.06 -21.20 14.35
C THR A 64 -3.47 -21.11 12.89
N MET A 65 -4.54 -20.34 12.63
CA MET A 65 -4.94 -20.03 11.28
C MET A 65 -3.85 -19.26 10.55
N ASP A 66 -3.87 -19.32 9.22
CA ASP A 66 -3.06 -18.44 8.38
C ASP A 66 -3.28 -16.97 8.76
N THR A 67 -2.22 -16.15 8.67
CA THR A 67 -2.28 -14.73 9.00
C THR A 67 -3.26 -13.94 8.14
N PHE A 68 -3.49 -14.39 6.89
CA PHE A 68 -4.47 -13.80 6.00
C PHE A 68 -5.92 -13.96 6.47
N MET A 69 -6.23 -14.94 7.33
CA MET A 69 -7.56 -15.05 7.95
C MET A 69 -7.89 -13.81 8.80
N CYS A 70 -6.92 -13.27 9.53
CA CYS A 70 -7.13 -12.06 10.33
C CYS A 70 -7.32 -10.82 9.45
N SER A 71 -6.54 -10.70 8.37
CA SER A 71 -6.64 -9.58 7.44
C SER A 71 -7.80 -9.67 6.45
N SER A 72 -8.41 -10.85 6.30
CA SER A 72 -9.48 -11.09 5.32
C SER A 72 -10.79 -10.36 5.61
N TRP A 73 -10.98 -9.83 6.81
CA TRP A 73 -12.22 -9.18 7.23
C TRP A 73 -12.03 -7.79 7.85
N TYR A 74 -10.82 -7.23 7.88
CA TYR A 74 -10.53 -5.95 8.54
C TYR A 74 -11.41 -4.80 8.02
N PHE A 75 -11.72 -4.78 6.73
CA PHE A 75 -12.57 -3.77 6.10
C PHE A 75 -14.02 -3.83 6.59
N LEU A 76 -14.51 -5.00 7.01
CA LEU A 76 -15.83 -5.15 7.65
C LEU A 76 -15.88 -4.45 9.01
N ARG A 77 -14.74 -4.33 9.70
CA ARG A 77 -14.64 -3.66 11.00
C ARG A 77 -14.70 -2.13 10.88
N TYR A 78 -14.25 -1.53 9.81
CA TYR A 78 -14.17 -0.08 9.66
C TYR A 78 -15.48 0.66 9.88
N PRO A 79 -16.63 0.26 9.29
CA PRO A 79 -17.90 0.93 9.54
C PRO A 79 -18.39 0.84 10.99
N SER A 80 -17.87 -0.13 11.75
CA SER A 80 -18.27 -0.39 13.14
C SER A 80 -17.08 -0.33 14.12
N SER A 81 -16.07 0.50 13.85
CA SER A 81 -14.82 0.55 14.62
C SER A 81 -15.02 0.80 16.12
N LYS A 82 -16.06 1.54 16.51
CA LYS A 82 -16.39 1.87 17.90
C LYS A 82 -17.29 0.83 18.60
N SER A 83 -17.73 -0.23 17.91
CA SER A 83 -18.57 -1.26 18.55
C SER A 83 -17.71 -2.07 19.54
N LEU A 84 -18.20 -2.22 20.78
CA LEU A 84 -17.52 -2.99 21.84
C LEU A 84 -18.06 -4.42 21.96
N THR A 85 -19.24 -4.69 21.40
CA THR A 85 -19.98 -5.96 21.60
C THR A 85 -20.04 -6.84 20.37
N LYS A 86 -19.87 -6.26 19.17
CA LYS A 86 -19.96 -6.97 17.89
C LYS A 86 -18.75 -6.68 17.03
N PRO A 87 -18.28 -7.64 16.20
CA PRO A 87 -17.21 -7.40 15.25
C PRO A 87 -17.60 -6.35 14.20
N PHE A 88 -18.87 -6.36 13.76
CA PHE A 88 -19.49 -5.39 12.86
C PHE A 88 -21.02 -5.40 13.00
N GLU A 89 -21.68 -4.42 12.43
CA GLU A 89 -23.13 -4.24 12.43
C GLU A 89 -23.66 -4.41 11.00
N LYS A 90 -24.66 -5.29 10.80
CA LYS A 90 -25.22 -5.65 9.48
C LYS A 90 -25.64 -4.41 8.68
N GLU A 91 -26.36 -3.50 9.30
CA GLU A 91 -26.89 -2.29 8.65
C GLU A 91 -25.77 -1.37 8.15
N LYS A 92 -24.68 -1.28 8.92
CA LYS A 92 -23.51 -0.48 8.51
C LYS A 92 -22.75 -1.15 7.38
N ILE A 93 -22.61 -2.48 7.41
CA ILE A 93 -21.99 -3.21 6.30
C ILE A 93 -22.79 -3.00 5.02
N ASN A 94 -24.10 -3.24 5.04
CA ASN A 94 -24.95 -3.11 3.86
C ASN A 94 -25.01 -1.69 3.29
N LYS A 95 -24.78 -0.67 4.14
CA LYS A 95 -24.73 0.74 3.72
C LYS A 95 -23.41 1.14 3.08
N TRP A 96 -22.28 0.68 3.63
CA TRP A 96 -20.94 1.19 3.28
C TRP A 96 -20.16 0.28 2.34
N LEU A 97 -20.50 -1.00 2.25
CA LEU A 97 -19.82 -1.96 1.40
C LEU A 97 -20.72 -2.40 0.24
N PRO A 98 -20.12 -2.96 -0.84
CA PRO A 98 -18.69 -3.25 -1.03
C PRO A 98 -17.81 -2.00 -1.14
N VAL A 99 -16.53 -2.13 -0.86
CA VAL A 99 -15.53 -1.04 -1.02
C VAL A 99 -15.49 -0.61 -2.48
N ASP A 100 -15.57 0.70 -2.75
CA ASP A 100 -15.66 1.21 -4.13
C ASP A 100 -14.40 1.00 -4.94
N GLN A 101 -13.23 1.21 -4.35
CA GLN A 101 -11.93 1.01 -4.97
C GLN A 101 -10.95 0.38 -3.99
N TYR A 102 -10.37 -0.75 -4.37
CA TYR A 102 -9.36 -1.45 -3.57
C TYR A 102 -8.03 -1.46 -4.30
N VAL A 103 -6.97 -0.99 -3.63
CA VAL A 103 -5.63 -0.86 -4.21
C VAL A 103 -4.68 -1.80 -3.48
N GLY A 104 -3.93 -2.59 -4.24
CA GLY A 104 -2.94 -3.52 -3.68
C GLY A 104 -2.06 -4.15 -4.73
N GLY A 105 -0.98 -4.80 -4.30
CA GLY A 105 -0.08 -5.52 -5.20
C GLY A 105 -0.72 -6.76 -5.81
N VAL A 106 -0.30 -7.12 -7.01
CA VAL A 106 -0.80 -8.30 -7.75
C VAL A 106 -0.59 -9.62 -6.99
N GLU A 107 0.44 -9.70 -6.14
CA GLU A 107 0.73 -10.88 -5.31
C GLU A 107 -0.40 -11.26 -4.36
N HIS A 108 -1.23 -10.30 -3.99
CA HIS A 108 -2.37 -10.54 -3.10
C HIS A 108 -3.56 -11.18 -3.79
N ALA A 109 -3.58 -11.30 -5.12
CA ALA A 109 -4.68 -11.90 -5.86
C ALA A 109 -4.98 -13.35 -5.42
N ILE A 110 -3.94 -14.15 -5.18
CA ILE A 110 -4.01 -15.55 -4.74
C ILE A 110 -3.83 -15.71 -3.22
N LEU A 111 -3.65 -14.62 -2.49
CA LEU A 111 -3.45 -14.61 -1.03
C LEU A 111 -4.61 -13.87 -0.36
N HIS A 112 -4.40 -12.63 0.06
CA HIS A 112 -5.37 -11.81 0.79
C HIS A 112 -6.73 -11.70 0.09
N LEU A 113 -6.77 -11.45 -1.21
CA LEU A 113 -8.03 -11.25 -1.94
C LEU A 113 -8.88 -12.53 -2.00
N LEU A 114 -8.25 -13.69 -2.14
CA LEU A 114 -8.95 -14.97 -2.13
C LEU A 114 -9.60 -15.21 -0.75
N TYR A 115 -8.88 -15.00 0.34
CA TYR A 115 -9.40 -15.11 1.69
C TYR A 115 -10.52 -14.09 1.97
N ALA A 116 -10.35 -12.82 1.54
CA ALA A 116 -11.35 -11.78 1.73
C ALA A 116 -12.67 -12.12 1.01
N ARG A 117 -12.61 -12.59 -0.23
CA ARG A 117 -13.78 -13.05 -0.99
C ARG A 117 -14.45 -14.26 -0.35
N PHE A 118 -13.64 -15.28 0.01
CA PHE A 118 -14.15 -16.47 0.67
C PHE A 118 -14.90 -16.12 1.97
N LEU A 119 -14.28 -15.33 2.85
CA LEU A 119 -14.89 -14.98 4.12
C LEU A 119 -16.14 -14.12 3.95
N THR A 120 -16.13 -13.17 2.99
CA THR A 120 -17.33 -12.38 2.67
C THR A 120 -18.49 -13.30 2.27
N LYS A 121 -18.27 -14.24 1.36
CA LYS A 121 -19.31 -15.18 0.93
C LYS A 121 -19.79 -16.08 2.07
N ALA A 122 -18.88 -16.62 2.86
CA ALA A 122 -19.20 -17.46 4.00
C ALA A 122 -20.03 -16.71 5.07
N LEU A 123 -19.69 -15.46 5.36
CA LEU A 123 -20.44 -14.63 6.31
C LEU A 123 -21.83 -14.22 5.76
N ARG A 124 -21.95 -13.91 4.46
CA ARG A 124 -23.21 -13.68 3.77
C ARG A 124 -24.12 -14.91 3.86
N ASP A 125 -23.58 -16.10 3.54
CA ASP A 125 -24.35 -17.36 3.57
C ASP A 125 -24.86 -17.72 4.98
N ASN A 126 -24.19 -17.17 6.01
CA ASN A 126 -24.63 -17.23 7.41
C ASN A 126 -25.54 -16.04 7.81
N ASN A 127 -26.06 -15.25 6.86
CA ASN A 127 -26.98 -14.12 7.07
C ASN A 127 -26.45 -12.98 7.94
N LEU A 128 -25.11 -12.80 7.99
CA LEU A 128 -24.50 -11.73 8.78
C LEU A 128 -24.55 -10.38 8.06
N PHE A 129 -24.67 -10.37 6.74
CA PHE A 129 -24.94 -9.22 5.86
C PHE A 129 -25.37 -9.71 4.46
N ASP A 130 -25.61 -8.77 3.52
CA ASP A 130 -26.22 -9.09 2.22
C ASP A 130 -25.31 -8.82 1.02
N ILE A 131 -24.04 -8.38 1.24
CA ILE A 131 -23.07 -8.15 0.16
C ILE A 131 -22.49 -9.45 -0.37
N ASP A 132 -22.28 -9.53 -1.69
CA ASP A 132 -21.75 -10.71 -2.38
C ASP A 132 -20.23 -10.67 -2.57
N GLU A 133 -19.68 -9.53 -2.88
CA GLU A 133 -18.23 -9.30 -3.08
C GLU A 133 -17.71 -8.18 -2.18
N PRO A 134 -16.50 -8.30 -1.64
CA PRO A 134 -15.94 -7.29 -0.73
C PRO A 134 -15.57 -5.98 -1.43
N PHE A 135 -15.20 -6.02 -2.73
CA PHE A 135 -14.65 -4.91 -3.49
C PHE A 135 -15.36 -4.79 -4.84
N LYS A 136 -15.77 -3.56 -5.23
CA LYS A 136 -16.36 -3.29 -6.55
C LYS A 136 -15.31 -3.27 -7.66
N ARG A 137 -14.16 -2.63 -7.39
CA ARG A 137 -13.06 -2.47 -8.34
C ARG A 137 -11.73 -2.73 -7.66
N LEU A 138 -10.84 -3.42 -8.36
CA LEU A 138 -9.46 -3.64 -7.96
C LEU A 138 -8.55 -2.78 -8.84
N LEU A 139 -7.58 -2.14 -8.23
CA LEU A 139 -6.42 -1.59 -8.88
C LEU A 139 -5.21 -2.38 -8.40
N THR A 140 -4.67 -3.23 -9.28
CA THR A 140 -3.43 -3.96 -8.99
C THR A 140 -2.26 -3.06 -9.34
N GLN A 141 -1.61 -2.51 -8.32
CA GLN A 141 -0.46 -1.62 -8.51
C GLN A 141 0.78 -2.40 -8.94
N GLY A 142 1.59 -1.79 -9.82
CA GLY A 142 2.91 -2.28 -10.16
C GLY A 142 3.90 -2.17 -9.01
N MET A 143 5.06 -2.81 -9.17
CA MET A 143 6.11 -2.81 -8.16
C MET A 143 7.01 -1.60 -8.28
N VAL A 144 7.40 -1.04 -7.13
CA VAL A 144 8.49 -0.06 -7.09
C VAL A 144 9.81 -0.84 -7.07
N GLN A 145 10.60 -0.64 -8.11
CA GLN A 145 11.90 -1.27 -8.29
C GLN A 145 13.01 -0.25 -8.04
N SER A 146 14.16 -0.75 -7.59
CA SER A 146 15.37 0.06 -7.41
C SER A 146 16.60 -0.75 -7.79
N ALA A 147 17.69 -0.06 -8.09
CA ALA A 147 18.94 -0.69 -8.45
C ALA A 147 19.45 -1.59 -7.31
N ALA A 148 19.69 -2.84 -7.62
CA ALA A 148 20.33 -3.83 -6.77
C ALA A 148 21.67 -4.26 -7.38
N TYR A 149 22.68 -4.41 -6.58
CA TYR A 149 24.04 -4.73 -7.00
C TYR A 149 24.35 -6.17 -6.64
N LYS A 150 24.50 -7.03 -7.64
CA LYS A 150 24.66 -8.48 -7.46
C LYS A 150 26.01 -8.93 -8.00
N ASN A 151 26.75 -9.68 -7.19
CA ASN A 151 27.92 -10.40 -7.66
C ASN A 151 27.46 -11.64 -8.43
N SER A 152 27.73 -11.68 -9.74
CA SER A 152 27.27 -12.76 -10.63
C SER A 152 27.96 -14.10 -10.35
N ILE A 153 29.13 -14.10 -9.71
CA ILE A 153 29.90 -15.31 -9.38
C ILE A 153 29.34 -15.94 -8.10
N THR A 154 29.16 -15.13 -7.04
CA THR A 154 28.73 -15.60 -5.72
C THR A 154 27.22 -15.60 -5.54
N GLY A 155 26.48 -14.90 -6.39
CA GLY A 155 25.03 -14.67 -6.29
C GLY A 155 24.63 -13.73 -5.14
N LYS A 156 25.57 -13.15 -4.40
CA LYS A 156 25.30 -12.27 -3.26
C LYS A 156 24.98 -10.85 -3.71
N TYR A 157 24.07 -10.23 -2.97
CA TYR A 157 23.78 -8.78 -3.12
C TYR A 157 24.74 -7.97 -2.23
N ILE A 158 25.21 -6.86 -2.76
CA ILE A 158 26.13 -5.95 -2.11
C ILE A 158 25.40 -4.65 -1.79
N SER A 159 25.60 -4.14 -0.58
CA SER A 159 25.02 -2.85 -0.19
C SER A 159 25.63 -1.70 -1.01
N PRO A 160 24.83 -0.76 -1.52
CA PRO A 160 25.33 0.43 -2.20
C PRO A 160 26.32 1.24 -1.34
N THR A 161 26.17 1.19 -0.01
CA THR A 161 27.07 1.89 0.94
C THR A 161 28.49 1.31 0.96
N ASP A 162 28.65 0.05 0.55
CA ASP A 162 29.93 -0.65 0.55
C ASP A 162 30.66 -0.51 -0.80
N ILE A 163 29.97 0.03 -1.82
CA ILE A 163 30.50 0.21 -3.17
C ILE A 163 31.20 1.56 -3.25
N LYS A 164 32.50 1.56 -3.59
CA LYS A 164 33.32 2.79 -3.69
C LYS A 164 32.92 3.71 -4.83
N ASP A 165 32.57 3.12 -5.97
CA ASP A 165 32.18 3.83 -7.18
C ASP A 165 30.93 3.18 -7.78
N ILE A 166 29.80 3.86 -7.61
CA ILE A 166 28.49 3.41 -8.11
C ILE A 166 28.38 3.43 -9.64
N THR A 167 29.19 4.27 -10.31
CA THR A 167 29.18 4.35 -11.77
C THR A 167 29.93 3.18 -12.41
N ASN A 168 30.83 2.55 -11.67
CA ASN A 168 31.55 1.33 -12.06
C ASN A 168 31.60 0.36 -10.88
N PRO A 169 30.43 -0.23 -10.52
CA PRO A 169 30.29 -0.96 -9.28
C PRO A 169 31.08 -2.26 -9.26
N LYS A 170 31.91 -2.41 -8.20
CA LYS A 170 32.71 -3.61 -7.96
C LYS A 170 32.51 -4.12 -6.56
N ASP A 171 32.59 -5.44 -6.40
CA ASP A 171 32.54 -6.11 -5.10
C ASP A 171 33.71 -5.66 -4.24
N PRO A 172 33.48 -5.16 -3.01
CA PRO A 172 34.53 -4.67 -2.13
C PRO A 172 35.49 -5.77 -1.67
N ILE A 173 35.11 -7.07 -1.78
CA ILE A 173 35.89 -8.21 -1.30
C ILE A 173 36.82 -8.76 -2.38
N ASP A 174 36.27 -9.06 -3.58
CA ASP A 174 37.01 -9.73 -4.65
C ASP A 174 37.27 -8.85 -5.88
N ASN A 175 36.80 -7.59 -5.85
CA ASN A 175 36.94 -6.58 -6.91
C ASN A 175 36.28 -7.00 -8.25
N SER A 176 35.43 -8.04 -8.25
CA SER A 176 34.65 -8.44 -9.41
C SER A 176 33.62 -7.37 -9.79
N LYS A 177 33.32 -7.26 -11.07
CA LYS A 177 32.27 -6.34 -11.55
C LYS A 177 30.90 -6.82 -11.07
N LEU A 178 30.11 -5.91 -10.51
CA LEU A 178 28.75 -6.18 -10.10
C LEU A 178 27.77 -5.99 -11.26
N GLU A 179 26.78 -6.84 -11.30
CA GLU A 179 25.61 -6.70 -12.16
C GLU A 179 24.62 -5.74 -11.49
N VAL A 180 24.14 -4.75 -12.25
CA VAL A 180 23.11 -3.80 -11.78
C VAL A 180 21.76 -4.23 -12.32
N LEU A 181 20.86 -4.59 -11.42
CA LEU A 181 19.51 -5.07 -11.74
C LEU A 181 18.48 -4.16 -11.11
N PHE A 182 17.43 -3.79 -11.88
CA PHE A 182 16.26 -3.14 -11.29
C PHE A 182 15.31 -4.22 -10.81
N GLU A 183 15.14 -4.28 -9.49
CA GLU A 183 14.34 -5.32 -8.85
C GLU A 183 13.46 -4.73 -7.74
N LYS A 184 12.39 -5.46 -7.39
CA LYS A 184 11.53 -5.13 -6.25
C LYS A 184 12.37 -4.84 -5.03
N MET A 185 12.09 -3.72 -4.37
CA MET A 185 12.78 -3.30 -3.15
C MET A 185 12.64 -4.35 -2.05
N SER A 186 13.75 -4.77 -1.47
CA SER A 186 13.77 -5.67 -0.31
C SER A 186 15.02 -5.47 0.56
N LYS A 187 14.89 -5.78 1.85
CA LYS A 187 16.01 -5.70 2.80
C LYS A 187 17.17 -6.61 2.41
N SER A 188 16.88 -7.79 1.87
CA SER A 188 17.90 -8.78 1.47
C SER A 188 18.70 -8.38 0.23
N LYS A 189 18.21 -7.42 -0.55
CA LYS A 189 18.86 -6.89 -1.77
C LYS A 189 19.53 -5.55 -1.54
N TYR A 190 19.37 -4.96 -0.37
CA TYR A 190 19.90 -3.64 0.02
C TYR A 190 19.49 -2.50 -0.91
N ASN A 191 18.37 -2.64 -1.61
CA ASN A 191 17.90 -1.70 -2.61
C ASN A 191 16.64 -0.92 -2.15
N GLY A 192 16.34 -0.95 -0.87
CA GLY A 192 15.24 -0.17 -0.29
C GLY A 192 15.58 1.32 -0.22
N ILE A 193 14.64 2.17 -0.61
CA ILE A 193 14.74 3.61 -0.43
C ILE A 193 13.95 4.00 0.83
N ASP A 194 14.60 4.72 1.73
CA ASP A 194 13.95 5.22 2.93
C ASP A 194 13.09 6.45 2.61
N PRO A 195 11.76 6.36 2.76
CA PRO A 195 10.87 7.50 2.49
C PRO A 195 11.19 8.73 3.33
N GLU A 196 11.66 8.57 4.56
CA GLU A 196 11.98 9.69 5.45
C GLU A 196 13.14 10.53 4.89
N SER A 197 14.15 9.88 4.33
CA SER A 197 15.29 10.56 3.69
C SER A 197 14.86 11.38 2.47
N VAL A 198 13.95 10.84 1.65
CA VAL A 198 13.41 11.52 0.47
C VAL A 198 12.55 12.71 0.90
N ILE A 199 11.70 12.53 1.91
CA ILE A 199 10.83 13.60 2.42
C ILE A 199 11.66 14.73 3.04
N LYS A 200 12.71 14.42 3.78
CA LYS A 200 13.61 15.43 4.35
C LYS A 200 14.32 16.23 3.27
N LYS A 201 14.73 15.59 2.18
CA LYS A 201 15.48 16.24 1.10
C LYS A 201 14.61 17.04 0.13
N TYR A 202 13.46 16.51 -0.26
CA TYR A 202 12.64 17.04 -1.36
C TYR A 202 11.21 17.44 -0.95
N GLY A 203 10.78 17.07 0.25
CA GLY A 203 9.40 17.26 0.69
C GLY A 203 8.46 16.12 0.28
N ALA A 204 7.36 15.97 1.03
CA ALA A 204 6.38 14.92 0.80
C ALA A 204 5.65 15.05 -0.55
N ASP A 205 5.34 16.28 -0.98
CA ASP A 205 4.62 16.50 -2.23
C ASP A 205 5.45 16.10 -3.45
N THR A 206 6.78 16.33 -3.40
CA THR A 206 7.68 15.86 -4.46
C THR A 206 7.69 14.34 -4.56
N ALA A 207 7.80 13.63 -3.44
CA ALA A 207 7.78 12.17 -3.42
C ALA A 207 6.46 11.61 -3.97
N ARG A 208 5.34 12.18 -3.56
CA ARG A 208 4.00 11.79 -4.04
C ARG A 208 3.85 12.05 -5.54
N MET A 209 4.27 13.21 -6.00
CA MET A 209 4.17 13.59 -7.40
C MET A 209 5.06 12.72 -8.29
N PHE A 210 6.27 12.37 -7.84
CA PHE A 210 7.14 11.44 -8.54
C PHE A 210 6.46 10.08 -8.77
N ILE A 211 5.89 9.48 -7.71
CA ILE A 211 5.20 8.19 -7.81
C ILE A 211 4.04 8.25 -8.81
N LEU A 212 3.25 9.34 -8.78
CA LEU A 212 2.10 9.49 -9.68
C LEU A 212 2.51 9.81 -11.12
N PHE A 213 3.64 10.47 -11.33
CA PHE A 213 4.09 10.91 -12.66
C PHE A 213 4.85 9.83 -13.43
N LYS A 214 5.68 9.03 -12.72
CA LYS A 214 6.66 8.13 -13.36
C LYS A 214 6.02 7.08 -14.26
N ALA A 215 4.90 6.49 -13.83
CA ALA A 215 4.20 5.46 -14.59
C ALA A 215 2.70 5.41 -14.22
N PRO A 216 1.84 4.84 -15.09
CA PRO A 216 0.49 4.44 -14.70
C PRO A 216 0.53 3.50 -13.49
N PRO A 217 -0.48 3.55 -12.59
CA PRO A 217 -0.44 2.78 -11.33
C PRO A 217 -0.25 1.27 -11.49
N GLU A 218 -0.68 0.69 -12.61
CA GLU A 218 -0.59 -0.75 -12.89
C GLU A 218 0.79 -1.19 -13.41
N LYS A 219 1.65 -0.25 -13.75
CA LYS A 219 2.99 -0.54 -14.30
C LYS A 219 4.05 -0.49 -13.20
N ASP A 220 5.08 -1.30 -13.40
CA ASP A 220 6.27 -1.22 -12.58
C ASP A 220 6.96 0.13 -12.73
N LEU A 221 7.54 0.61 -11.65
CA LEU A 221 8.19 1.89 -11.54
C LEU A 221 9.64 1.68 -11.10
N GLU A 222 10.57 2.16 -11.89
CA GLU A 222 11.99 2.23 -11.51
C GLU A 222 12.29 3.53 -10.79
N TRP A 223 12.84 3.43 -9.58
CA TRP A 223 13.26 4.58 -8.79
C TRP A 223 14.50 5.21 -9.38
N GLY A 224 14.47 6.52 -9.63
CA GLY A 224 15.60 7.32 -10.07
C GLY A 224 15.62 8.65 -9.33
N ASP A 225 16.75 8.96 -8.67
CA ASP A 225 16.88 10.21 -7.90
C ASP A 225 16.79 11.46 -8.79
N SER A 226 17.30 11.39 -10.01
CA SER A 226 17.18 12.47 -11.01
C SER A 226 15.74 12.80 -11.38
N ASP A 227 14.88 11.78 -11.40
CA ASP A 227 13.47 11.95 -11.72
C ASP A 227 12.70 12.60 -10.57
N VAL A 228 13.04 12.22 -9.32
CA VAL A 228 12.53 12.89 -8.10
C VAL A 228 12.90 14.36 -8.09
N GLU A 229 14.16 14.68 -8.39
CA GLU A 229 14.64 16.06 -8.48
C GLU A 229 13.93 16.86 -9.58
N GLY A 230 13.59 16.22 -10.69
CA GLY A 230 12.79 16.83 -11.77
C GLY A 230 11.45 17.33 -11.26
N GLN A 231 10.74 16.55 -10.44
CA GLN A 231 9.46 16.91 -9.84
C GLN A 231 9.61 18.03 -8.80
N TYR A 232 10.67 17.98 -8.00
CA TYR A 232 11.00 19.05 -7.05
C TYR A 232 11.17 20.40 -7.76
N ARG A 233 11.96 20.42 -8.83
CA ARG A 233 12.16 21.65 -9.63
C ARG A 233 10.87 22.18 -10.23
N PHE A 234 9.96 21.30 -10.66
CA PHE A 234 8.66 21.72 -11.17
C PHE A 234 7.79 22.37 -10.08
N LEU A 235 7.70 21.77 -8.89
CA LEU A 235 6.97 22.36 -7.77
C LEU A 235 7.55 23.71 -7.34
N CYS A 236 8.90 23.84 -7.31
CA CYS A 236 9.55 25.11 -7.02
C CYS A 236 9.22 26.18 -8.05
N ARG A 237 9.11 25.83 -9.34
CA ARG A 237 8.71 26.78 -10.40
C ARG A 237 7.28 27.25 -10.23
N ILE A 238 6.34 26.35 -9.90
CA ILE A 238 4.95 26.73 -9.59
C ILE A 238 4.91 27.69 -8.41
N TRP A 239 5.66 27.37 -7.35
CA TRP A 239 5.71 28.23 -6.16
C TRP A 239 6.28 29.61 -6.46
N LYS A 240 7.32 29.66 -7.27
CA LYS A 240 7.91 30.93 -7.73
C LYS A 240 6.88 31.75 -8.53
N LEU A 241 6.19 31.13 -9.51
CA LEU A 241 5.16 31.81 -10.30
C LEU A 241 4.08 32.43 -9.40
N TYR A 242 3.62 31.70 -8.38
CA TYR A 242 2.66 32.22 -7.42
C TYR A 242 3.18 33.41 -6.62
N LEU A 243 4.43 33.37 -6.18
CA LEU A 243 5.04 34.48 -5.46
C LEU A 243 5.20 35.71 -6.35
N ASP A 244 5.63 35.52 -7.59
CA ASP A 244 5.80 36.60 -8.58
C ASP A 244 4.45 37.25 -8.87
N TYR A 245 3.39 36.47 -9.10
CA TYR A 245 2.03 36.98 -9.26
C TYR A 245 1.58 37.82 -8.05
N LYS A 246 1.73 37.27 -6.82
CA LYS A 246 1.33 37.94 -5.59
C LYS A 246 2.09 39.24 -5.33
N ASN A 247 3.35 39.33 -5.73
CA ASN A 247 4.16 40.54 -5.58
C ASN A 247 3.75 41.60 -6.62
N ASN A 248 3.41 41.20 -7.84
CA ASN A 248 3.01 42.07 -8.90
C ASN A 248 1.57 42.61 -8.75
N GLU A 249 0.69 41.89 -8.01
CA GLU A 249 -0.66 42.34 -7.68
C GLU A 249 -0.68 43.70 -6.95
N LYS A 250 0.47 44.11 -6.37
CA LYS A 250 0.66 45.39 -5.68
C LYS A 250 1.14 46.53 -6.60
N SER A 251 1.53 46.21 -7.82
CA SER A 251 1.91 47.24 -8.82
C SER A 251 0.72 47.49 -9.74
N GLU A 252 0.13 48.68 -9.63
CA GLU A 252 -0.91 49.16 -10.54
C GLU A 252 -0.35 49.46 -11.94
N SER A 253 0.25 48.48 -12.62
CA SER A 253 0.55 48.64 -14.03
C SER A 253 -0.71 48.37 -14.86
N LYS A 254 -1.28 49.40 -15.46
CA LYS A 254 -2.24 49.30 -16.54
C LYS A 254 -1.52 48.73 -17.76
N GLU A 255 -1.21 47.44 -17.74
CA GLU A 255 -0.76 46.75 -18.95
C GLU A 255 -1.91 46.72 -19.97
N ASN A 256 -1.58 46.94 -21.23
CA ASN A 256 -2.52 46.88 -22.33
C ASN A 256 -3.18 45.48 -22.34
N TYR A 257 -4.49 45.48 -22.07
CA TYR A 257 -5.30 44.26 -22.08
C TYR A 257 -5.26 43.62 -23.47
N ASP A 258 -4.72 42.40 -23.59
CA ASP A 258 -4.64 41.65 -24.83
C ASP A 258 -5.71 40.53 -24.84
N GLN A 259 -6.82 40.84 -25.53
CA GLN A 259 -7.95 39.92 -25.69
C GLN A 259 -7.54 38.57 -26.35
N VAL A 260 -6.52 38.57 -27.20
CA VAL A 260 -6.07 37.36 -27.90
C VAL A 260 -5.37 36.42 -26.90
N LYS A 261 -4.50 36.98 -26.05
CA LYS A 261 -3.82 36.22 -24.99
C LYS A 261 -4.82 35.66 -23.98
N GLU A 262 -5.79 36.45 -23.54
CA GLU A 262 -6.83 35.99 -22.62
C GLU A 262 -7.64 34.84 -23.22
N ASN A 263 -8.13 34.98 -24.46
CA ASN A 263 -8.90 33.95 -25.14
C ASN A 263 -8.06 32.65 -25.29
N PHE A 264 -6.76 32.78 -25.59
CA PHE A 264 -5.85 31.66 -25.67
C PHE A 264 -5.70 30.97 -24.30
N LEU A 265 -5.53 31.74 -23.24
CA LEU A 265 -5.40 31.21 -21.85
C LEU A 265 -6.70 30.53 -21.42
N LEU A 266 -7.87 31.13 -21.64
CA LEU A 266 -9.17 30.55 -21.32
C LEU A 266 -9.41 29.24 -22.06
N LYS A 267 -9.02 29.16 -23.33
CA LYS A 267 -9.07 27.90 -24.09
C LYS A 267 -8.15 26.85 -23.50
N SER A 268 -6.92 27.21 -23.15
CA SER A 268 -5.92 26.29 -22.59
C SER A 268 -6.34 25.75 -21.21
N ILE A 269 -6.92 26.60 -20.35
CA ILE A 269 -7.50 26.18 -19.06
C ILE A 269 -8.62 25.15 -19.28
N ASN A 270 -9.55 25.40 -20.18
CA ASN A 270 -10.67 24.50 -20.41
C ASN A 270 -10.21 23.14 -20.98
N ILE A 271 -9.19 23.13 -21.84
CA ILE A 271 -8.58 21.90 -22.32
C ILE A 271 -7.93 21.15 -21.15
N ALA A 272 -7.11 21.82 -20.35
CA ALA A 272 -6.43 21.21 -19.21
C ALA A 272 -7.44 20.61 -18.21
N ILE A 273 -8.50 21.35 -17.85
CA ILE A 273 -9.57 20.87 -16.97
C ILE A 273 -10.20 19.59 -17.51
N LYS A 274 -10.53 19.57 -18.81
CA LYS A 274 -11.15 18.40 -19.46
C LYS A 274 -10.23 17.18 -19.43
N GLU A 275 -8.99 17.33 -19.91
CA GLU A 275 -8.03 16.21 -20.01
C GLU A 275 -7.64 15.69 -18.61
N ILE A 276 -7.28 16.56 -17.68
CA ILE A 276 -6.94 16.19 -16.30
C ILE A 276 -8.11 15.47 -15.60
N THR A 277 -9.35 15.97 -15.81
CA THR A 277 -10.54 15.33 -15.24
C THR A 277 -10.73 13.91 -15.76
N ASN A 278 -10.54 13.71 -17.06
CA ASN A 278 -10.63 12.38 -17.67
C ASN A 278 -9.51 11.45 -17.18
N ASP A 279 -8.28 11.96 -17.12
CA ASP A 279 -7.12 11.21 -16.65
C ASP A 279 -7.29 10.75 -15.20
N ILE A 280 -7.73 11.64 -14.30
CA ILE A 280 -8.00 11.29 -12.90
C ILE A 280 -9.09 10.22 -12.80
N LYS A 281 -10.18 10.34 -13.57
CA LYS A 281 -11.27 9.34 -13.58
C LYS A 281 -10.79 7.95 -14.02
N ASN A 282 -9.78 7.91 -14.89
CA ASN A 282 -9.21 6.68 -15.44
C ASN A 282 -7.92 6.24 -14.75
N ASN A 283 -7.53 6.86 -13.63
CA ASN A 283 -6.28 6.63 -12.91
C ASN A 283 -5.00 6.85 -13.75
N GLN A 284 -5.07 7.71 -14.78
CA GLN A 284 -3.94 8.08 -15.63
C GLN A 284 -3.22 9.30 -15.05
N PHE A 285 -2.66 9.15 -13.84
CA PHE A 285 -2.08 10.27 -13.09
C PHE A 285 -0.84 10.86 -13.76
N ASN A 286 -0.06 10.04 -14.45
CA ASN A 286 1.13 10.47 -15.19
C ASN A 286 0.78 11.45 -16.32
N THR A 287 -0.28 11.20 -17.07
CA THR A 287 -0.76 12.11 -18.12
C THR A 287 -1.41 13.35 -17.53
N ALA A 288 -2.17 13.23 -16.45
CA ALA A 288 -2.72 14.38 -15.73
C ALA A 288 -1.62 15.37 -15.28
N ILE A 289 -0.51 14.87 -14.73
CA ILE A 289 0.63 15.72 -14.33
C ILE A 289 1.32 16.31 -15.56
N SER A 290 1.44 15.57 -16.65
CA SER A 290 1.99 16.08 -17.91
C SER A 290 1.14 17.25 -18.46
N GLU A 291 -0.19 17.15 -18.38
CA GLU A 291 -1.08 18.26 -18.79
C GLU A 291 -0.92 19.50 -17.87
N LEU A 292 -0.73 19.29 -16.57
CA LEU A 292 -0.39 20.40 -15.65
C LEU A 292 0.94 21.08 -16.03
N MET A 293 1.95 20.30 -16.43
CA MET A 293 3.23 20.85 -16.89
C MET A 293 3.10 21.64 -18.21
N LYS A 294 2.28 21.14 -19.15
CA LYS A 294 1.98 21.87 -20.41
C LYS A 294 1.23 23.14 -20.11
N PHE A 295 0.24 23.11 -19.24
CA PHE A 295 -0.53 24.29 -18.86
C PHE A 295 0.35 25.33 -18.13
N TYR A 296 1.25 24.89 -17.25
CA TYR A 296 2.23 25.78 -16.62
C TYR A 296 3.09 26.52 -17.66
N ASN A 297 3.59 25.81 -18.68
CA ASN A 297 4.37 26.44 -19.75
C ASN A 297 3.50 27.44 -20.56
N CYS A 298 2.24 27.13 -20.79
CA CYS A 298 1.30 28.04 -21.44
C CYS A 298 1.13 29.34 -20.63
N LEU A 299 1.04 29.27 -19.30
CA LEU A 299 0.97 30.45 -18.42
C LEU A 299 2.20 31.35 -18.58
N LEU A 300 3.41 30.76 -18.64
CA LEU A 300 4.64 31.55 -18.83
C LEU A 300 4.65 32.27 -20.18
N TYR A 301 4.24 31.61 -21.26
CA TYR A 301 4.19 32.23 -22.59
C TYR A 301 3.20 33.39 -22.66
N THR A 302 2.18 33.41 -21.85
CA THR A 302 1.19 34.48 -21.81
C THR A 302 1.60 35.62 -20.88
N SER A 303 2.52 35.39 -19.93
CA SER A 303 3.01 36.39 -18.99
C SER A 303 4.27 37.16 -19.48
N ASP A 304 5.08 36.55 -20.34
CA ASP A 304 6.37 37.11 -20.82
C ASP A 304 6.28 37.83 -22.17
N ALA A 305 5.09 37.97 -22.79
CA ALA A 305 4.88 38.56 -24.11
C ALA A 305 4.19 39.94 -24.06
#